data_b1322746f16633fa71ff2bd745813067
#
_entry.id   b1322746f16633fa71ff2bd745813067
#
_cell.length_a   1.000
_cell.length_b   1.000
_cell.length_c   1.000
_cell.angle_alpha   90.00
_cell.angle_beta   90.00
_cell.angle_gamma   90.00
#
_symmetry.space_group_name_H-M   'P 1'
#
loop_
_entity.id
_entity.type
_entity.pdbx_description
1 polymer ?
#
loop_
_entity_poly.entity_id
_entity_poly.type
_entity_poly.pdbx_seq_one_letter_code
_entity_poly.pdbx_strand_id
1 'polypeptide(L)'
;MAGGLLEWKDQPGILAAALEGAFILGAVILFNRALHMILHWGRKAGVPERPDGGREERLMGYAESFQGLSQVFHSMSAAHQNGAAEELGQIQNELTGKICASCDACAVCWERDPAPLYGALSGILSAIWNGETPGEEKKQELAQYCRHSSDMVEEAVRVFERVSLNRAWYQRLVENREVIAEQLDAMAYIMQDCAREEKILDVGERHVLSEIQYRAKEQGIVVEELHLIEAVDGRIRIDAVLKSRLGGCVAVKTFLALSGAVLGKKLRTTADARTFIAKEPFRFLIYEDTEYRSVQGIARVKKDEAKISGDNFSFLELERGEMLLGLSDGMGSGSSACKESEMVLDLVERFLEAGFSLETAIRMMNSAMVMKGENDIYSTLDLCMVNLYSGMARLYKVGAAAAFIRREDEVECIASENLPVGARAHLDAKPREIQLNDGDFIVMVTDGVLEYLHVPKPEETMREMILSIKTNNPGILAKKIMDRVMLFTGGRAQDDMTVLAACIWKKA
;
A
#
# COMPACT_ATOMS: atom_id res chain seq x y z
N MET A 1 34.37 17.48 33.08
CA MET A 1 33.27 16.83 32.37
C MET A 1 31.92 16.88 33.10
N ALA A 2 31.75 17.70 34.11
CA ALA A 2 30.46 17.83 34.84
C ALA A 2 29.65 19.09 34.46
N GLY A 3 30.20 19.99 33.62
CA GLY A 3 29.50 21.21 33.21
C GLY A 3 28.61 21.11 31.97
N GLY A 4 28.76 20.05 31.14
CA GLY A 4 28.01 19.92 29.92
C GLY A 4 26.61 19.30 30.07
N LEU A 5 26.31 18.72 31.22
CA LEU A 5 25.01 18.07 31.50
C LEU A 5 23.95 19.04 32.09
N LEU A 6 24.35 20.23 32.54
CA LEU A 6 23.44 21.20 33.12
C LEU A 6 22.84 22.19 32.11
N GLU A 7 23.50 22.45 30.98
CA GLU A 7 22.93 23.27 29.89
C GLU A 7 21.84 22.58 29.07
N TRP A 8 21.74 21.25 29.16
CA TRP A 8 20.69 20.46 28.47
C TRP A 8 19.30 20.56 29.13
N LYS A 9 19.25 21.06 30.36
CA LYS A 9 18.03 21.03 31.16
C LYS A 9 17.06 22.19 30.87
N ASP A 10 17.51 23.21 30.20
CA ASP A 10 16.73 24.44 30.00
C ASP A 10 16.19 24.65 28.55
N GLN A 11 16.23 23.62 27.72
CA GLN A 11 15.55 23.62 26.41
C GLN A 11 14.30 22.74 26.46
N PRO A 12 13.11 23.30 26.65
CA PRO A 12 11.86 22.53 26.71
C PRO A 12 11.56 21.70 25.44
N GLY A 13 12.13 22.11 24.29
CA GLY A 13 11.96 21.39 23.01
C GLY A 13 12.67 20.05 22.95
N ILE A 14 13.84 19.87 23.59
CA ILE A 14 14.61 18.60 23.53
C ILE A 14 13.94 17.53 24.40
N LEU A 15 13.40 17.92 25.55
CA LEU A 15 12.68 16.97 26.43
C LEU A 15 11.36 16.52 25.80
N ALA A 16 10.65 17.44 25.13
CA ALA A 16 9.42 17.12 24.39
C ALA A 16 9.73 16.19 23.21
N ALA A 17 10.77 16.46 22.41
CA ALA A 17 11.19 15.59 21.31
C ALA A 17 11.66 14.21 21.77
N ALA A 18 12.35 14.12 22.92
CA ALA A 18 12.76 12.84 23.49
C ALA A 18 11.57 12.02 24.02
N LEU A 19 10.57 12.65 24.63
CA LEU A 19 9.34 12.01 25.07
C LEU A 19 8.48 11.55 23.87
N GLU A 20 8.38 12.37 22.83
CA GLU A 20 7.70 12.01 21.59
C GLU A 20 8.41 10.87 20.87
N GLY A 21 9.74 10.90 20.76
CA GLY A 21 10.53 9.79 20.21
C GLY A 21 10.35 8.48 21.00
N ALA A 22 10.30 8.54 22.33
CA ALA A 22 10.03 7.38 23.17
C ALA A 22 8.59 6.85 23.00
N PHE A 23 7.63 7.75 22.80
CA PHE A 23 6.23 7.39 22.55
C PHE A 23 6.05 6.75 21.16
N ILE A 24 6.67 7.31 20.13
CA ILE A 24 6.68 6.75 18.77
C ILE A 24 7.33 5.36 18.77
N LEU A 25 8.48 5.21 19.43
CA LEU A 25 9.15 3.93 19.58
C LEU A 25 8.28 2.89 20.31
N GLY A 26 7.58 3.32 21.36
CA GLY A 26 6.63 2.51 22.09
C GLY A 26 5.45 2.06 21.22
N ALA A 27 4.89 2.97 20.42
CA ALA A 27 3.82 2.68 19.47
C ALA A 27 4.27 1.70 18.38
N VAL A 28 5.47 1.86 17.81
CA VAL A 28 6.06 0.95 16.82
C VAL A 28 6.31 -0.44 17.41
N ILE A 29 6.79 -0.53 18.66
CA ILE A 29 7.01 -1.82 19.34
C ILE A 29 5.68 -2.51 19.63
N LEU A 30 4.65 -1.78 20.06
CA LEU A 30 3.31 -2.30 20.26
C LEU A 30 2.67 -2.75 18.95
N PHE A 31 2.86 -1.98 17.88
CA PHE A 31 2.45 -2.33 16.52
C PHE A 31 3.09 -3.62 16.04
N ASN A 32 4.40 -3.74 16.15
CA ASN A 32 5.13 -4.93 15.73
C ASN A 32 4.73 -6.17 16.55
N ARG A 33 4.47 -6.00 17.86
CA ARG A 33 3.93 -7.08 18.70
C ARG A 33 2.50 -7.46 18.33
N ALA A 34 1.64 -6.48 18.06
CA ALA A 34 0.25 -6.74 17.64
C ALA A 34 0.22 -7.43 16.26
N LEU A 35 1.02 -6.95 15.30
CA LEU A 35 1.17 -7.58 13.99
C LEU A 35 1.73 -9.00 14.09
N HIS A 36 2.75 -9.20 14.91
CA HIS A 36 3.32 -10.54 15.18
C HIS A 36 2.31 -11.47 15.87
N MET A 37 1.46 -10.94 16.74
CA MET A 37 0.40 -11.69 17.42
C MET A 37 -0.71 -12.08 16.43
N ILE A 38 -1.11 -11.17 15.55
CA ILE A 38 -2.10 -11.41 14.48
C ILE A 38 -1.58 -12.44 13.48
N LEU A 39 -0.33 -12.29 13.01
CA LEU A 39 0.30 -13.22 12.05
C LEU A 39 0.58 -14.61 12.66
N HIS A 40 0.86 -14.69 13.96
CA HIS A 40 1.02 -15.97 14.68
C HIS A 40 -0.33 -16.61 15.03
N TRP A 41 -1.39 -15.83 15.17
CA TRP A 41 -2.71 -16.34 15.49
C TRP A 41 -3.35 -17.03 14.28
N GLY A 42 -3.12 -16.52 13.08
CA GLY A 42 -3.52 -17.21 11.85
C GLY A 42 -2.86 -18.59 11.65
N ARG A 43 -1.69 -18.82 12.25
CA ARG A 43 -0.97 -20.12 12.17
C ARG A 43 -1.30 -21.11 13.29
N LYS A 44 -1.96 -20.68 14.36
CA LYS A 44 -2.42 -21.53 15.45
C LYS A 44 -3.96 -21.63 15.49
N ALA A 45 -4.60 -21.87 14.36
CA ALA A 45 -5.98 -22.34 14.33
C ALA A 45 -6.02 -23.82 14.76
N GLY A 46 -5.65 -24.09 15.99
CA GLY A 46 -5.98 -25.30 16.69
C GLY A 46 -7.24 -25.02 17.49
N VAL A 47 -8.32 -25.77 17.17
CA VAL A 47 -9.61 -25.90 17.87
C VAL A 47 -10.37 -24.57 18.01
N PRO A 48 -11.44 -24.35 17.28
CA PRO A 48 -12.33 -23.22 17.57
C PRO A 48 -13.06 -23.50 18.89
N GLU A 49 -12.75 -22.71 19.91
CA GLU A 49 -13.72 -22.46 20.97
C GLU A 49 -15.03 -21.96 20.34
N ARG A 50 -16.17 -22.34 20.91
CA ARG A 50 -17.51 -21.94 20.47
C ARG A 50 -17.54 -20.45 20.13
N PRO A 51 -18.30 -20.02 19.11
CA PRO A 51 -18.45 -18.62 18.79
C PRO A 51 -19.18 -17.93 19.93
N ASP A 52 -18.41 -17.33 20.81
CA ASP A 52 -18.92 -16.46 21.86
C ASP A 52 -19.19 -15.09 21.23
N GLY A 53 -20.41 -14.57 21.40
CA GLY A 53 -20.76 -13.17 21.04
C GLY A 53 -19.79 -12.12 21.61
N GLY A 54 -18.97 -12.50 22.60
CA GLY A 54 -17.90 -11.68 23.13
C GLY A 54 -16.65 -11.52 22.24
N ARG A 55 -16.51 -12.24 21.13
CA ARG A 55 -15.37 -12.06 20.22
C ARG A 55 -15.60 -10.87 19.28
N GLU A 56 -16.80 -10.81 18.68
CA GLU A 56 -17.22 -9.70 17.83
C GLU A 56 -17.18 -8.38 18.62
N GLU A 57 -17.77 -8.36 19.82
CA GLU A 57 -17.78 -7.18 20.71
C GLU A 57 -16.37 -6.73 21.11
N ARG A 58 -15.45 -7.66 21.37
CA ARG A 58 -14.04 -7.34 21.66
C ARG A 58 -13.30 -6.78 20.45
N LEU A 59 -13.48 -7.35 19.25
CA LEU A 59 -12.87 -6.86 18.03
C LEU A 59 -13.40 -5.46 17.69
N MET A 60 -14.69 -5.23 17.83
CA MET A 60 -15.28 -3.90 17.65
C MET A 60 -14.74 -2.90 18.67
N GLY A 61 -14.59 -3.28 19.96
CA GLY A 61 -13.97 -2.43 20.98
C GLY A 61 -12.51 -2.07 20.67
N TYR A 62 -11.74 -3.00 20.10
CA TYR A 62 -10.38 -2.68 19.62
C TYR A 62 -10.40 -1.74 18.44
N ALA A 63 -11.30 -1.94 17.48
CA ALA A 63 -11.48 -1.05 16.33
C ALA A 63 -11.79 0.39 16.76
N GLU A 64 -12.73 0.57 17.70
CA GLU A 64 -13.06 1.88 18.26
C GLU A 64 -11.86 2.54 18.96
N SER A 65 -11.06 1.73 19.67
CA SER A 65 -9.86 2.22 20.34
C SER A 65 -8.80 2.71 19.34
N PHE A 66 -8.58 1.96 18.25
CA PHE A 66 -7.66 2.38 17.19
C PHE A 66 -8.16 3.61 16.44
N GLN A 67 -9.47 3.70 16.16
CA GLN A 67 -10.07 4.92 15.57
C GLN A 67 -9.91 6.13 16.49
N GLY A 68 -10.12 5.97 17.79
CA GLY A 68 -9.91 7.03 18.78
C GLY A 68 -8.46 7.53 18.78
N LEU A 69 -7.48 6.62 18.72
CA LEU A 69 -6.07 6.98 18.63
C LEU A 69 -5.74 7.70 17.31
N SER A 70 -6.26 7.20 16.17
CA SER A 70 -6.09 7.86 14.87
C SER A 70 -6.59 9.32 14.90
N GLN A 71 -7.79 9.55 15.45
CA GLN A 71 -8.35 10.90 15.57
C GLN A 71 -7.46 11.83 16.41
N VAL A 72 -6.83 11.32 17.48
CA VAL A 72 -5.88 12.08 18.27
C VAL A 72 -4.68 12.49 17.43
N PHE A 73 -4.08 11.58 16.66
CA PHE A 73 -2.94 11.90 15.79
C PHE A 73 -3.31 12.90 14.69
N HIS A 74 -4.48 12.76 14.04
CA HIS A 74 -4.98 13.74 13.08
C HIS A 74 -5.19 15.12 13.70
N SER A 75 -5.77 15.19 14.89
CA SER A 75 -5.98 16.46 15.59
C SER A 75 -4.67 17.17 15.97
N MET A 76 -3.65 16.40 16.35
CA MET A 76 -2.31 16.92 16.63
C MET A 76 -1.60 17.43 15.38
N SER A 77 -1.90 16.88 14.20
CA SER A 77 -1.34 17.35 12.92
C SER A 77 -2.00 18.64 12.46
N ALA A 78 -3.30 18.81 12.70
CA ALA A 78 -4.06 20.00 12.27
C ALA A 78 -3.76 21.28 13.11
N ALA A 79 -3.28 21.12 14.35
CA ALA A 79 -3.21 22.21 15.31
C ALA A 79 -2.09 23.27 15.08
N HIS A 80 -1.19 23.12 14.10
CA HIS A 80 0.00 23.95 13.93
C HIS A 80 0.33 24.37 12.49
N GLN A 81 -0.65 24.80 11.72
CA GLN A 81 -0.36 25.54 10.49
C GLN A 81 -0.20 27.03 10.79
N ASN A 82 0.90 27.40 11.42
CA ASN A 82 1.27 28.80 11.53
C ASN A 82 1.57 29.34 10.13
N GLY A 83 0.88 30.39 9.70
CA GLY A 83 1.10 31.00 8.40
C GLY A 83 2.50 31.63 8.29
N ALA A 84 3.07 31.66 7.08
CA ALA A 84 4.39 32.26 6.80
C ALA A 84 4.57 33.68 7.37
N ALA A 85 3.48 34.43 7.47
CA ALA A 85 3.48 35.78 8.06
C ALA A 85 3.76 35.78 9.58
N GLU A 86 3.26 34.76 10.30
CA GLU A 86 3.47 34.63 11.74
C GLU A 86 4.90 34.18 12.07
N GLU A 87 5.47 33.29 11.27
CA GLU A 87 6.86 32.86 11.38
C GLU A 87 7.84 34.03 11.08
N LEU A 88 7.59 34.79 10.02
CA LEU A 88 8.37 35.98 9.71
C LEU A 88 8.30 37.03 10.84
N GLY A 89 7.13 37.22 11.44
CA GLY A 89 6.97 38.08 12.62
C GLY A 89 7.77 37.59 13.84
N GLN A 90 7.82 36.29 14.08
CA GLN A 90 8.64 35.72 15.16
C GLN A 90 10.12 35.91 14.91
N ILE A 91 10.61 35.68 13.67
CA ILE A 91 12.00 35.92 13.28
C ILE A 91 12.37 37.40 13.52
N GLN A 92 11.50 38.31 13.11
CA GLN A 92 11.70 39.74 13.26
C GLN A 92 11.78 40.18 14.74
N ASN A 93 10.89 39.65 15.58
CA ASN A 93 10.92 39.94 17.02
C ASN A 93 12.20 39.41 17.68
N GLU A 94 12.68 38.24 17.28
CA GLU A 94 13.93 37.67 17.81
C GLU A 94 15.15 38.53 17.40
N LEU A 95 15.23 38.96 16.14
CA LEU A 95 16.29 39.80 15.63
C LEU A 95 16.34 41.15 16.36
N THR A 96 15.18 41.79 16.50
CA THR A 96 15.08 43.08 17.19
C THR A 96 15.42 42.93 18.66
N GLY A 97 14.99 41.85 19.31
CA GLY A 97 15.34 41.57 20.72
C GLY A 97 16.83 41.34 20.94
N LYS A 98 17.55 40.72 19.99
CA LYS A 98 18.99 40.47 20.11
C LYS A 98 19.86 41.70 19.80
N ILE A 99 19.54 42.42 18.73
CA ILE A 99 20.40 43.50 18.22
C ILE A 99 19.96 44.86 18.76
N CYS A 100 18.65 45.14 18.74
CA CYS A 100 18.17 46.45 19.17
C CYS A 100 18.20 46.63 20.69
N ALA A 101 18.13 45.56 21.49
CA ALA A 101 18.18 45.65 22.95
C ALA A 101 19.51 46.22 23.49
N SER A 102 20.62 46.07 22.77
CA SER A 102 21.95 46.59 23.13
C SER A 102 22.34 47.83 22.35
N CYS A 103 21.47 48.41 21.53
CA CYS A 103 21.77 49.51 20.64
C CYS A 103 21.39 50.87 21.29
N ASP A 104 22.35 51.80 21.39
CA ASP A 104 22.13 53.12 21.93
C ASP A 104 21.13 53.97 21.12
N ALA A 105 20.93 53.66 19.85
CA ALA A 105 20.00 54.33 18.95
C ALA A 105 18.61 53.69 18.89
N CYS A 106 18.35 52.65 19.68
CA CYS A 106 17.08 51.88 19.63
C CYS A 106 15.83 52.75 19.77
N ALA A 107 15.80 53.64 20.78
CA ALA A 107 14.69 54.53 21.01
C ALA A 107 14.42 55.47 19.82
N VAL A 108 15.46 55.96 19.16
CA VAL A 108 15.32 56.87 17.99
C VAL A 108 14.74 56.10 16.79
N CYS A 109 15.16 54.86 16.59
CA CYS A 109 14.68 54.02 15.46
C CYS A 109 13.21 53.61 15.61
N TRP A 110 12.77 53.29 16.83
CA TRP A 110 11.43 52.74 17.06
C TRP A 110 10.39 53.80 17.51
N GLU A 111 10.81 54.89 18.16
CA GLU A 111 9.88 55.92 18.66
C GLU A 111 9.54 57.00 17.64
N ARG A 112 10.47 57.32 16.69
CA ARG A 112 10.24 58.38 15.70
C ARG A 112 9.42 57.94 14.51
N ASP A 113 9.86 56.93 13.80
CA ASP A 113 9.16 56.36 12.64
C ASP A 113 9.71 54.93 12.35
N PRO A 114 9.08 53.90 12.85
CA PRO A 114 9.55 52.52 12.68
C PRO A 114 9.29 51.97 11.27
N ALA A 115 8.40 52.58 10.48
CA ALA A 115 7.92 52.01 9.22
C ALA A 115 9.04 51.82 8.17
N PRO A 116 9.99 52.72 7.93
CA PRO A 116 11.04 52.49 6.96
C PRO A 116 12.02 51.39 7.37
N LEU A 117 12.39 51.32 8.66
CA LEU A 117 13.24 50.27 9.20
C LEU A 117 12.55 48.90 9.07
N TYR A 118 11.26 48.85 9.39
CA TYR A 118 10.44 47.67 9.30
C TYR A 118 10.33 47.17 7.85
N GLY A 119 10.12 48.10 6.91
CA GLY A 119 10.05 47.79 5.48
C GLY A 119 11.36 47.23 4.92
N ALA A 120 12.49 47.89 5.25
CA ALA A 120 13.80 47.43 4.81
C ALA A 120 14.17 46.05 5.40
N LEU A 121 13.88 45.82 6.69
CA LEU A 121 14.10 44.52 7.34
C LEU A 121 13.20 43.42 6.73
N SER A 122 11.94 43.74 6.53
CA SER A 122 10.99 42.79 5.87
C SER A 122 11.43 42.41 4.44
N GLY A 123 12.00 43.39 3.69
CA GLY A 123 12.56 43.14 2.37
C GLY A 123 13.74 42.16 2.39
N ILE A 124 14.60 42.24 3.41
CA ILE A 124 15.73 41.32 3.62
C ILE A 124 15.20 39.91 4.03
N LEU A 125 14.31 39.88 5.00
CA LEU A 125 13.74 38.61 5.48
C LEU A 125 12.98 37.87 4.36
N SER A 126 12.26 38.60 3.53
CA SER A 126 11.57 38.01 2.38
C SER A 126 12.53 37.45 1.33
N ALA A 127 13.68 38.09 1.08
CA ALA A 127 14.69 37.54 0.17
C ALA A 127 15.31 36.26 0.74
N ILE A 128 15.67 36.23 2.02
CA ILE A 128 16.20 35.03 2.70
C ILE A 128 15.17 33.92 2.71
N TRP A 129 13.89 34.25 2.94
CA TRP A 129 12.78 33.29 2.92
C TRP A 129 12.63 32.57 1.57
N ASN A 130 12.84 33.31 0.48
CA ASN A 130 12.77 32.76 -0.88
C ASN A 130 14.07 32.05 -1.31
N GLY A 131 15.04 31.88 -0.42
CA GLY A 131 16.32 31.24 -0.71
C GLY A 131 17.30 32.13 -1.48
N GLU A 132 17.02 33.43 -1.54
CA GLU A 132 17.88 34.41 -2.20
C GLU A 132 18.87 35.03 -1.22
N THR A 133 20.10 35.29 -1.65
CA THR A 133 21.01 36.12 -0.87
C THR A 133 20.58 37.58 -0.99
N PRO A 134 20.38 38.34 0.14
CA PRO A 134 19.98 39.73 0.07
C PRO A 134 20.97 40.54 -0.77
N GLY A 135 20.45 41.14 -1.84
CA GLY A 135 21.27 41.97 -2.74
C GLY A 135 21.85 43.19 -2.04
N GLU A 136 22.95 43.76 -2.55
CA GLU A 136 23.62 44.95 -1.99
C GLU A 136 22.68 46.15 -1.90
N GLU A 137 21.72 46.29 -2.78
CA GLU A 137 20.72 47.36 -2.75
C GLU A 137 19.86 47.32 -1.48
N LYS A 138 19.34 46.14 -1.11
CA LYS A 138 18.56 45.93 0.11
C LYS A 138 19.40 46.11 1.38
N LYS A 139 20.67 45.72 1.36
CA LYS A 139 21.60 45.96 2.47
C LYS A 139 21.89 47.45 2.66
N GLN A 140 22.06 48.18 1.56
CA GLN A 140 22.26 49.63 1.60
C GLN A 140 21.01 50.37 2.07
N GLU A 141 19.83 49.93 1.66
CA GLU A 141 18.55 50.46 2.17
C GLU A 141 18.46 50.27 3.70
N LEU A 142 18.75 49.09 4.23
CA LEU A 142 18.76 48.84 5.67
C LEU A 142 19.81 49.70 6.38
N ALA A 143 21.00 49.94 5.77
CA ALA A 143 22.07 50.73 6.34
C ALA A 143 21.71 52.21 6.48
N GLN A 144 20.73 52.71 5.73
CA GLN A 144 20.24 54.10 5.92
C GLN A 144 19.48 54.28 7.25
N TYR A 145 18.87 53.20 7.75
CA TYR A 145 18.01 53.24 8.93
C TYR A 145 18.62 52.54 10.15
N CYS A 146 19.58 51.62 9.94
CA CYS A 146 20.16 50.80 11.01
C CYS A 146 21.69 50.91 11.06
N ARG A 147 22.26 51.34 12.19
CA ARG A 147 23.71 51.38 12.42
C ARG A 147 24.37 50.02 12.44
N HIS A 148 23.60 48.97 12.86
CA HIS A 148 24.04 47.59 12.93
C HIS A 148 23.47 46.78 11.77
N SER A 149 23.36 47.37 10.58
CA SER A 149 22.77 46.72 9.40
C SER A 149 23.49 45.44 9.00
N SER A 150 24.83 45.40 9.10
CA SER A 150 25.63 44.20 8.79
C SER A 150 25.35 43.05 9.77
N ASP A 151 25.38 43.39 11.07
CA ASP A 151 25.11 42.40 12.13
C ASP A 151 23.67 41.90 12.04
N MET A 152 22.71 42.75 11.67
CA MET A 152 21.31 42.43 11.48
C MET A 152 21.11 41.44 10.34
N VAL A 153 21.79 41.61 9.21
CA VAL A 153 21.72 40.69 8.07
C VAL A 153 22.36 39.35 8.40
N GLU A 154 23.55 39.37 9.06
CA GLU A 154 24.23 38.12 9.45
C GLU A 154 23.42 37.32 10.46
N GLU A 155 22.84 37.97 11.47
CA GLU A 155 22.00 37.31 12.45
C GLU A 155 20.67 36.87 11.83
N ALA A 156 20.11 37.61 10.85
CA ALA A 156 18.91 37.19 10.11
C ALA A 156 19.13 35.86 9.39
N VAL A 157 20.27 35.66 8.73
CA VAL A 157 20.62 34.39 8.09
C VAL A 157 20.71 33.27 9.13
N ARG A 158 21.40 33.49 10.27
CA ARG A 158 21.52 32.46 11.33
C ARG A 158 20.19 32.08 11.95
N VAL A 159 19.34 33.06 12.23
CA VAL A 159 18.00 32.81 12.79
C VAL A 159 17.15 32.05 11.80
N PHE A 160 17.22 32.46 10.51
CA PHE A 160 16.49 31.77 9.45
C PHE A 160 16.93 30.32 9.26
N GLU A 161 18.23 30.02 9.21
CA GLU A 161 18.75 28.66 9.13
C GLU A 161 18.23 27.79 10.27
N ARG A 162 18.21 28.32 11.49
CA ARG A 162 17.67 27.60 12.66
C ARG A 162 16.15 27.37 12.55
N VAL A 163 15.40 28.39 12.12
CA VAL A 163 13.95 28.30 11.94
C VAL A 163 13.60 27.33 10.81
N SER A 164 14.34 27.37 9.70
CA SER A 164 14.14 26.46 8.57
C SER A 164 14.42 25.00 8.94
N LEU A 165 15.48 24.74 9.72
CA LEU A 165 15.75 23.41 10.28
C LEU A 165 14.62 22.94 11.20
N ASN A 166 14.17 23.79 12.12
CA ASN A 166 13.06 23.46 13.01
C ASN A 166 11.77 23.19 12.23
N ARG A 167 11.49 23.95 11.18
CA ARG A 167 10.35 23.76 10.29
C ARG A 167 10.42 22.43 9.54
N ALA A 168 11.59 22.10 8.97
CA ALA A 168 11.79 20.82 8.29
C ALA A 168 11.60 19.64 9.26
N TRP A 169 12.12 19.73 10.48
CA TRP A 169 11.88 18.73 11.53
C TRP A 169 10.40 18.63 11.90
N TYR A 170 9.73 19.76 12.05
CA TYR A 170 8.31 19.79 12.40
C TYR A 170 7.43 19.22 11.28
N GLN A 171 7.72 19.55 10.03
CA GLN A 171 7.02 18.96 8.88
C GLN A 171 7.15 17.43 8.84
N ARG A 172 8.36 16.91 9.01
CA ARG A 172 8.58 15.46 9.11
C ARG A 172 7.81 14.82 10.27
N LEU A 173 7.69 15.54 11.38
CA LEU A 173 6.97 15.06 12.55
C LEU A 173 5.46 15.02 12.30
N VAL A 174 4.90 16.00 11.59
CA VAL A 174 3.50 16.02 11.14
C VAL A 174 3.23 14.89 10.15
N GLU A 175 4.10 14.74 9.15
CA GLU A 175 4.00 13.65 8.16
C GLU A 175 4.04 12.28 8.83
N ASN A 176 4.94 12.07 9.79
CA ASN A 176 5.00 10.81 10.55
C ASN A 176 3.72 10.56 11.38
N ARG A 177 3.13 11.62 11.96
CA ARG A 177 1.86 11.52 12.69
C ARG A 177 0.71 11.13 11.78
N GLU A 178 0.62 11.70 10.58
CA GLU A 178 -0.40 11.34 9.60
C GLU A 178 -0.27 9.87 9.16
N VAL A 179 0.95 9.41 8.89
CA VAL A 179 1.20 8.00 8.58
C VAL A 179 0.77 7.08 9.71
N ILE A 180 1.06 7.44 10.97
CA ILE A 180 0.62 6.64 12.13
C ILE A 180 -0.90 6.63 12.23
N ALA A 181 -1.57 7.77 12.01
CA ALA A 181 -3.02 7.87 12.02
C ALA A 181 -3.66 6.96 10.97
N GLU A 182 -3.14 6.99 9.73
CA GLU A 182 -3.61 6.11 8.66
C GLU A 182 -3.42 4.62 8.97
N GLN A 183 -2.31 4.24 9.62
CA GLN A 183 -2.08 2.85 10.04
C GLN A 183 -3.07 2.42 11.12
N LEU A 184 -3.38 3.30 12.07
CA LEU A 184 -4.37 3.03 13.12
C LEU A 184 -5.78 2.90 12.54
N ASP A 185 -6.14 3.74 11.56
CA ASP A 185 -7.42 3.63 10.84
C ASP A 185 -7.51 2.32 10.04
N ALA A 186 -6.43 1.95 9.37
CA ALA A 186 -6.36 0.66 8.67
C ALA A 186 -6.55 -0.51 9.64
N MET A 187 -5.91 -0.48 10.82
CA MET A 187 -6.11 -1.49 11.87
C MET A 187 -7.55 -1.54 12.38
N ALA A 188 -8.16 -0.38 12.62
CA ALA A 188 -9.56 -0.31 13.04
C ALA A 188 -10.47 -0.94 11.98
N TYR A 189 -10.25 -0.64 10.71
CA TYR A 189 -10.98 -1.24 9.60
C TYR A 189 -10.87 -2.77 9.57
N ILE A 190 -9.67 -3.30 9.75
CA ILE A 190 -9.43 -4.75 9.80
C ILE A 190 -10.18 -5.40 10.95
N MET A 191 -10.09 -4.81 12.15
CA MET A 191 -10.79 -5.34 13.31
C MET A 191 -12.30 -5.36 13.09
N GLN A 192 -12.85 -4.33 12.44
CA GLN A 192 -14.25 -4.27 12.05
C GLN A 192 -14.61 -5.33 11.00
N ASP A 193 -13.74 -5.54 10.02
CA ASP A 193 -13.93 -6.52 8.95
C ASP A 193 -13.89 -7.94 9.54
N CYS A 194 -12.89 -8.25 10.35
CA CYS A 194 -12.80 -9.51 11.08
C CYS A 194 -13.97 -9.75 12.06
N ALA A 195 -14.57 -8.69 12.59
CA ALA A 195 -15.74 -8.80 13.44
C ALA A 195 -17.03 -9.10 12.64
N ARG A 196 -17.08 -8.67 11.37
CA ARG A 196 -18.24 -8.85 10.49
C ARG A 196 -18.21 -10.15 9.68
N GLU A 197 -17.04 -10.79 9.57
CA GLU A 197 -16.79 -11.77 8.53
C GLU A 197 -17.48 -13.13 8.67
N GLU A 198 -18.06 -13.53 9.80
CA GLU A 198 -18.56 -14.90 9.91
C GLU A 198 -19.89 -15.01 10.65
N LYS A 199 -20.97 -15.02 9.89
CA LYS A 199 -22.22 -15.58 10.41
C LYS A 199 -22.16 -17.09 10.30
N ILE A 200 -21.92 -17.79 11.42
CA ILE A 200 -22.17 -19.21 11.46
C ILE A 200 -23.69 -19.41 11.34
N LEU A 201 -24.10 -20.06 10.27
CA LEU A 201 -25.49 -20.39 10.01
C LEU A 201 -25.94 -21.48 11.00
N ASP A 202 -26.63 -21.10 12.09
CA ASP A 202 -26.80 -22.00 13.23
C ASP A 202 -28.20 -22.66 13.34
N VAL A 203 -29.27 -22.18 12.72
CA VAL A 203 -30.59 -22.68 13.14
C VAL A 203 -31.48 -23.21 11.98
N GLY A 204 -31.40 -22.69 10.77
CA GLY A 204 -32.21 -23.15 9.63
C GLY A 204 -31.67 -24.41 8.92
N GLU A 205 -30.43 -24.78 9.17
CA GLU A 205 -29.64 -25.68 8.34
C GLU A 205 -29.24 -27.02 9.00
N ARG A 206 -29.72 -27.31 10.20
CA ARG A 206 -29.49 -28.62 10.85
C ARG A 206 -29.90 -29.78 9.95
N HIS A 207 -30.91 -29.57 9.11
CA HIS A 207 -31.33 -30.58 8.13
C HIS A 207 -30.27 -30.77 7.04
N VAL A 208 -29.69 -29.68 6.52
CA VAL A 208 -28.64 -29.71 5.49
C VAL A 208 -27.37 -30.37 6.03
N LEU A 209 -26.94 -30.01 7.24
CA LEU A 209 -25.78 -30.63 7.91
C LEU A 209 -25.99 -32.12 8.12
N SER A 210 -27.18 -32.50 8.62
CA SER A 210 -27.54 -33.92 8.83
C SER A 210 -27.56 -34.72 7.53
N GLU A 211 -28.06 -34.13 6.46
CA GLU A 211 -28.11 -34.77 5.13
C GLU A 211 -26.69 -34.97 4.54
N ILE A 212 -25.81 -33.95 4.68
CA ILE A 212 -24.40 -34.10 4.27
C ILE A 212 -23.72 -35.20 5.08
N GLN A 213 -23.90 -35.24 6.41
CA GLN A 213 -23.31 -36.25 7.27
C GLN A 213 -23.84 -37.66 6.94
N TYR A 214 -25.13 -37.79 6.66
CA TYR A 214 -25.77 -39.06 6.27
C TYR A 214 -25.17 -39.57 4.96
N ARG A 215 -25.15 -38.78 3.89
CA ARG A 215 -24.59 -39.17 2.60
C ARG A 215 -23.08 -39.43 2.67
N ALA A 216 -22.34 -38.67 3.47
CA ALA A 216 -20.92 -38.93 3.68
C ALA A 216 -20.68 -40.31 4.30
N LYS A 217 -21.50 -40.67 5.31
CA LYS A 217 -21.42 -41.98 5.96
C LYS A 217 -21.68 -43.15 5.00
N GLU A 218 -22.61 -43.01 4.06
CA GLU A 218 -22.87 -44.00 2.99
C GLU A 218 -21.64 -44.20 2.09
N GLN A 219 -20.82 -43.16 1.87
CA GLN A 219 -19.59 -43.21 1.09
C GLN A 219 -18.36 -43.60 1.93
N GLY A 220 -18.56 -44.08 3.17
CA GLY A 220 -17.47 -44.46 4.06
C GLY A 220 -16.65 -43.30 4.63
N ILE A 221 -17.20 -42.10 4.61
CA ILE A 221 -16.59 -40.89 5.21
C ILE A 221 -17.23 -40.66 6.57
N VAL A 222 -16.41 -40.46 7.59
CA VAL A 222 -16.83 -39.99 8.92
C VAL A 222 -16.57 -38.53 9.01
N VAL A 223 -17.58 -37.76 9.31
CA VAL A 223 -17.51 -36.32 9.53
C VAL A 223 -17.47 -36.10 11.05
N GLU A 224 -16.32 -35.65 11.57
CA GLU A 224 -16.15 -35.39 13.00
C GLU A 224 -16.66 -33.99 13.36
N GLU A 225 -16.34 -33.00 12.55
CA GLU A 225 -16.81 -31.62 12.66
C GLU A 225 -17.30 -31.16 11.30
N LEU A 226 -18.36 -30.36 11.29
CA LEU A 226 -18.93 -29.78 10.06
C LEU A 226 -19.58 -28.44 10.40
N HIS A 227 -19.01 -27.37 9.86
CA HIS A 227 -19.53 -26.02 9.98
C HIS A 227 -19.79 -25.43 8.61
N LEU A 228 -20.98 -24.87 8.44
CA LEU A 228 -21.35 -24.05 7.28
C LEU A 228 -21.22 -22.59 7.68
N ILE A 229 -20.45 -21.85 6.91
CA ILE A 229 -20.17 -20.44 7.17
C ILE A 229 -20.62 -19.65 5.94
N GLU A 230 -21.49 -18.69 6.12
CA GLU A 230 -21.89 -17.76 5.08
C GLU A 230 -21.00 -16.52 5.14
N ALA A 231 -20.26 -16.25 4.09
CA ALA A 231 -19.49 -15.03 3.93
C ALA A 231 -20.42 -13.82 3.71
N VAL A 232 -19.92 -12.61 3.90
CA VAL A 232 -20.69 -11.35 3.74
C VAL A 232 -21.32 -11.21 2.35
N ASP A 233 -20.72 -11.83 1.35
CA ASP A 233 -21.21 -11.85 -0.04
C ASP A 233 -22.25 -12.97 -0.33
N GLY A 234 -22.72 -13.67 0.69
CA GLY A 234 -23.71 -14.75 0.59
C GLY A 234 -23.16 -16.07 0.07
N ARG A 235 -21.83 -16.24 -0.02
CA ARG A 235 -21.19 -17.49 -0.43
C ARG A 235 -20.99 -18.41 0.75
N ILE A 236 -21.07 -19.72 0.47
CA ILE A 236 -20.92 -20.75 1.49
C ILE A 236 -19.48 -21.24 1.54
N ARG A 237 -18.92 -21.26 2.73
CA ARG A 237 -17.69 -21.97 3.08
C ARG A 237 -18.03 -23.13 4.00
N ILE A 238 -17.43 -24.29 3.76
CA ILE A 238 -17.55 -25.46 4.62
C ILE A 238 -16.21 -25.68 5.31
N ASP A 239 -16.24 -25.78 6.62
CA ASP A 239 -15.12 -26.22 7.45
C ASP A 239 -15.46 -27.61 7.98
N ALA A 240 -14.75 -28.64 7.53
CA ALA A 240 -15.05 -30.02 7.85
C ALA A 240 -13.82 -30.81 8.29
N VAL A 241 -13.94 -31.54 9.39
CA VAL A 241 -12.95 -32.54 9.82
C VAL A 241 -13.43 -33.92 9.38
N LEU A 242 -12.72 -34.51 8.41
CA LEU A 242 -13.10 -35.73 7.74
C LEU A 242 -12.07 -36.84 7.99
N LYS A 243 -12.56 -38.10 8.13
CA LYS A 243 -11.75 -39.31 8.12
C LYS A 243 -12.43 -40.47 7.40
N SER A 244 -11.67 -41.41 6.93
CA SER A 244 -12.21 -42.65 6.32
C SER A 244 -12.63 -43.65 7.38
N ARG A 245 -13.83 -44.23 7.22
CA ARG A 245 -14.41 -45.21 8.15
C ARG A 245 -13.71 -46.55 8.16
N LEU A 246 -13.24 -47.02 7.00
CA LEU A 246 -12.73 -48.39 6.82
C LEU A 246 -11.22 -48.45 6.65
N GLY A 247 -10.51 -47.35 6.89
CA GLY A 247 -9.06 -47.24 6.72
C GLY A 247 -8.58 -47.26 5.25
N GLY A 248 -9.49 -47.26 4.28
CA GLY A 248 -9.22 -47.01 2.88
C GLY A 248 -9.11 -45.48 2.60
N CYS A 249 -8.59 -45.13 1.45
CA CYS A 249 -8.58 -43.74 0.99
C CYS A 249 -9.83 -43.45 0.16
N VAL A 250 -10.57 -42.41 0.51
CA VAL A 250 -11.70 -41.89 -0.27
C VAL A 250 -11.30 -40.59 -0.94
N ALA A 251 -11.61 -40.45 -2.24
CA ALA A 251 -11.28 -39.18 -2.91
C ALA A 251 -12.07 -38.00 -2.31
N VAL A 252 -11.43 -36.87 -2.06
CA VAL A 252 -12.10 -35.65 -1.54
C VAL A 252 -13.19 -35.18 -2.50
N LYS A 253 -13.02 -35.38 -3.81
CA LYS A 253 -14.05 -35.10 -4.83
C LYS A 253 -15.39 -35.76 -4.55
N THR A 254 -15.42 -36.95 -3.90
CA THR A 254 -16.65 -37.60 -3.48
C THR A 254 -17.40 -36.78 -2.44
N PHE A 255 -16.69 -36.25 -1.45
CA PHE A 255 -17.28 -35.36 -0.44
C PHE A 255 -17.77 -34.06 -1.05
N LEU A 256 -16.97 -33.44 -1.95
CA LEU A 256 -17.37 -32.21 -2.67
C LEU A 256 -18.63 -32.43 -3.50
N ALA A 257 -18.72 -33.54 -4.23
CA ALA A 257 -19.89 -33.87 -5.07
C ALA A 257 -21.16 -34.06 -4.24
N LEU A 258 -21.09 -34.83 -3.13
CA LEU A 258 -22.25 -35.09 -2.29
C LEU A 258 -22.72 -33.83 -1.55
N SER A 259 -21.78 -33.05 -1.01
CA SER A 259 -22.10 -31.79 -0.32
C SER A 259 -22.62 -30.75 -1.32
N GLY A 260 -22.01 -30.66 -2.50
CA GLY A 260 -22.47 -29.79 -3.58
C GLY A 260 -23.87 -30.13 -4.06
N ALA A 261 -24.23 -31.44 -4.16
CA ALA A 261 -25.57 -31.89 -4.51
C ALA A 261 -26.61 -31.51 -3.45
N VAL A 262 -26.25 -31.51 -2.16
CA VAL A 262 -27.16 -31.10 -1.08
C VAL A 262 -27.34 -29.57 -1.08
N LEU A 263 -26.27 -28.80 -1.31
CA LEU A 263 -26.30 -27.35 -1.29
C LEU A 263 -26.75 -26.72 -2.63
N GLY A 264 -26.82 -27.51 -3.70
CA GLY A 264 -27.11 -27.02 -5.06
C GLY A 264 -25.98 -26.16 -5.64
N LYS A 265 -24.75 -26.38 -5.20
CA LYS A 265 -23.56 -25.54 -5.55
C LYS A 265 -22.39 -26.41 -5.98
N LYS A 266 -21.57 -25.90 -6.90
CA LYS A 266 -20.26 -26.51 -7.20
C LYS A 266 -19.28 -26.11 -6.11
N LEU A 267 -18.51 -27.07 -5.58
CA LEU A 267 -17.58 -26.86 -4.47
C LEU A 267 -16.15 -27.22 -4.87
N ARG A 268 -15.17 -26.53 -4.29
CA ARG A 268 -13.73 -26.79 -4.44
C ARG A 268 -13.03 -26.75 -3.07
N THR A 269 -11.89 -27.40 -2.97
CA THR A 269 -10.95 -27.23 -1.85
C THR A 269 -9.88 -26.20 -2.19
N THR A 270 -9.07 -25.79 -1.21
CA THR A 270 -7.83 -25.04 -1.42
C THR A 270 -6.84 -25.86 -2.26
N ALA A 271 -5.92 -25.16 -2.93
CA ALA A 271 -4.95 -25.80 -3.84
C ALA A 271 -3.97 -26.74 -3.10
N ASP A 272 -3.67 -26.47 -1.85
CA ASP A 272 -2.78 -27.24 -0.97
C ASP A 272 -3.48 -28.37 -0.21
N ALA A 273 -4.82 -28.50 -0.35
CA ALA A 273 -5.58 -29.53 0.33
C ALA A 273 -5.22 -30.93 -0.14
N ARG A 274 -5.30 -31.91 0.79
CA ARG A 274 -5.15 -33.32 0.45
C ARG A 274 -6.20 -33.74 -0.57
N THR A 275 -5.82 -34.57 -1.52
CA THR A 275 -6.74 -35.12 -2.56
C THR A 275 -7.55 -36.32 -2.07
N PHE A 276 -7.15 -36.93 -0.94
CA PHE A 276 -7.79 -38.12 -0.37
C PHE A 276 -8.06 -37.93 1.12
N ILE A 277 -9.20 -38.45 1.56
CA ILE A 277 -9.61 -38.60 2.95
C ILE A 277 -9.03 -39.93 3.45
N ALA A 278 -8.12 -39.88 4.39
CA ALA A 278 -7.43 -41.05 4.97
C ALA A 278 -8.04 -41.48 6.31
N LYS A 279 -7.45 -42.46 6.99
CA LYS A 279 -7.88 -42.93 8.31
C LYS A 279 -7.71 -41.85 9.40
N GLU A 280 -6.69 -41.03 9.27
CA GLU A 280 -6.41 -39.93 10.20
C GLU A 280 -7.33 -38.74 9.91
N PRO A 281 -7.94 -38.13 10.93
CA PRO A 281 -8.75 -36.94 10.75
C PRO A 281 -7.92 -35.83 10.11
N PHE A 282 -8.52 -35.11 9.17
CA PHE A 282 -7.91 -33.96 8.53
C PHE A 282 -8.98 -32.90 8.29
N ARG A 283 -8.61 -31.63 8.52
CA ARG A 283 -9.49 -30.48 8.31
C ARG A 283 -9.42 -30.03 6.87
N PHE A 284 -10.57 -29.89 6.23
CA PHE A 284 -10.75 -29.41 4.89
C PHE A 284 -11.52 -28.10 4.91
N LEU A 285 -10.95 -27.07 4.32
CA LEU A 285 -11.64 -25.83 3.98
C LEU A 285 -12.15 -25.96 2.55
N ILE A 286 -13.46 -25.81 2.39
CA ILE A 286 -14.16 -26.03 1.12
C ILE A 286 -14.94 -24.77 0.79
N TYR A 287 -14.76 -24.26 -0.42
CA TYR A 287 -15.36 -23.04 -0.94
C TYR A 287 -16.29 -23.36 -2.11
N GLU A 288 -17.22 -22.45 -2.40
CA GLU A 288 -17.92 -22.50 -3.68
C GLU A 288 -16.90 -22.43 -4.81
N ASP A 289 -17.13 -23.18 -5.88
CA ASP A 289 -16.25 -23.12 -7.05
C ASP A 289 -16.49 -21.84 -7.84
N THR A 290 -15.42 -21.25 -8.36
CA THR A 290 -15.48 -20.02 -9.14
C THR A 290 -16.10 -20.25 -10.52
N GLU A 291 -16.77 -19.24 -11.09
CA GLU A 291 -17.30 -19.32 -12.45
C GLU A 291 -16.24 -19.21 -13.54
N TYR A 292 -15.18 -18.47 -13.22
CA TYR A 292 -14.05 -18.26 -14.12
C TYR A 292 -12.80 -18.98 -13.61
N ARG A 293 -11.88 -19.23 -14.52
CA ARG A 293 -10.50 -19.64 -14.26
C ARG A 293 -9.57 -18.74 -15.05
N SER A 294 -8.34 -18.61 -14.61
CA SER A 294 -7.32 -17.87 -15.32
C SER A 294 -6.11 -18.72 -15.67
N VAL A 295 -5.43 -18.33 -16.72
CA VAL A 295 -4.08 -18.80 -17.04
C VAL A 295 -3.22 -17.56 -17.27
N GLN A 296 -2.02 -17.59 -16.73
CA GLN A 296 -1.09 -16.49 -16.77
C GLN A 296 0.12 -16.84 -17.65
N GLY A 297 0.79 -15.82 -18.13
CA GLY A 297 2.02 -15.92 -18.88
C GLY A 297 2.85 -14.65 -18.74
N ILE A 298 4.15 -14.81 -18.82
CA ILE A 298 5.09 -13.71 -18.67
C ILE A 298 6.19 -13.82 -19.72
N ALA A 299 6.66 -12.67 -20.19
CA ALA A 299 7.90 -12.52 -20.95
C ALA A 299 8.70 -11.38 -20.31
N ARG A 300 9.99 -11.62 -20.11
CA ARG A 300 10.86 -10.71 -19.40
C ARG A 300 12.23 -10.64 -20.07
N VAL A 301 12.74 -9.42 -20.21
CA VAL A 301 14.08 -9.15 -20.73
C VAL A 301 14.73 -8.13 -19.80
N LYS A 302 15.89 -8.44 -19.27
CA LYS A 302 16.66 -7.52 -18.45
C LYS A 302 17.47 -6.57 -19.31
N LYS A 303 17.75 -5.39 -18.77
CA LYS A 303 18.68 -4.41 -19.36
C LYS A 303 20.02 -5.05 -19.70
N ASP A 304 20.55 -4.70 -20.87
CA ASP A 304 21.90 -5.14 -21.28
C ASP A 304 22.92 -4.74 -20.20
N GLU A 305 23.89 -5.61 -19.93
CA GLU A 305 24.93 -5.46 -18.90
C GLU A 305 24.42 -5.54 -17.45
N ALA A 306 23.11 -5.48 -17.16
CA ALA A 306 22.56 -5.69 -15.83
C ALA A 306 22.63 -7.18 -15.43
N LYS A 307 22.96 -7.44 -14.16
CA LYS A 307 22.96 -8.81 -13.63
C LYS A 307 21.54 -9.29 -13.29
N ILE A 308 20.71 -8.37 -12.78
CA ILE A 308 19.37 -8.63 -12.28
C ILE A 308 18.47 -7.50 -12.81
N SER A 309 17.22 -7.82 -13.16
CA SER A 309 16.19 -6.86 -13.57
C SER A 309 15.61 -6.15 -12.35
N GLY A 310 15.32 -4.87 -12.45
CA GLY A 310 14.60 -4.04 -11.49
C GLY A 310 13.11 -4.35 -11.41
N ASP A 311 12.53 -4.88 -12.51
CA ASP A 311 11.12 -5.29 -12.55
C ASP A 311 10.85 -6.51 -11.68
N ASN A 312 9.71 -6.54 -11.01
CA ASN A 312 9.16 -7.72 -10.35
C ASN A 312 7.68 -7.89 -10.67
N PHE A 313 7.19 -9.12 -10.53
CA PHE A 313 5.79 -9.46 -10.84
C PHE A 313 5.23 -10.44 -9.82
N SER A 314 3.90 -10.47 -9.73
CA SER A 314 3.15 -11.35 -8.85
C SER A 314 1.97 -12.00 -9.57
N PHE A 315 1.75 -13.28 -9.27
CA PHE A 315 0.54 -14.04 -9.59
C PHE A 315 0.07 -14.72 -8.31
N LEU A 316 -1.00 -14.21 -7.72
CA LEU A 316 -1.55 -14.76 -6.48
C LEU A 316 -3.03 -15.09 -6.65
N GLU A 317 -3.41 -16.34 -6.44
CA GLU A 317 -4.81 -16.77 -6.35
C GLU A 317 -5.19 -16.91 -4.88
N LEU A 318 -6.12 -16.09 -4.43
CA LEU A 318 -6.61 -16.09 -3.06
C LEU A 318 -7.69 -17.17 -2.88
N GLU A 319 -7.74 -17.77 -1.70
CA GLU A 319 -8.72 -18.82 -1.37
C GLU A 319 -10.16 -18.37 -1.57
N ARG A 320 -10.45 -17.10 -1.34
CA ARG A 320 -11.77 -16.47 -1.55
C ARG A 320 -12.16 -16.27 -3.02
N GLY A 321 -11.39 -16.83 -3.97
CA GLY A 321 -11.72 -16.81 -5.40
C GLY A 321 -11.41 -15.48 -6.09
N GLU A 322 -10.45 -14.75 -5.57
CA GLU A 322 -9.85 -13.59 -6.21
C GLU A 322 -8.46 -13.93 -6.73
N MET A 323 -8.07 -13.30 -7.82
CA MET A 323 -6.75 -13.46 -8.43
C MET A 323 -6.09 -12.08 -8.55
N LEU A 324 -4.88 -11.95 -8.01
CA LEU A 324 -4.03 -10.77 -8.18
C LEU A 324 -3.05 -11.00 -9.32
N LEU A 325 -2.93 -10.01 -10.18
CA LEU A 325 -1.83 -9.80 -11.10
C LEU A 325 -1.09 -8.55 -10.62
N GLY A 326 0.19 -8.65 -10.33
CA GLY A 326 1.02 -7.56 -9.86
C GLY A 326 2.23 -7.34 -10.75
N LEU A 327 2.55 -6.08 -11.03
CA LEU A 327 3.75 -5.66 -11.73
C LEU A 327 4.30 -4.42 -11.04
N SER A 328 5.59 -4.42 -10.74
CA SER A 328 6.29 -3.31 -10.09
C SER A 328 7.65 -3.13 -10.70
N ASP A 329 7.98 -1.89 -11.03
CA ASP A 329 9.28 -1.48 -11.50
C ASP A 329 9.93 -0.58 -10.43
N GLY A 330 11.13 -0.96 -9.99
CA GLY A 330 11.92 -0.22 -9.01
C GLY A 330 12.72 0.89 -9.68
N MET A 331 12.72 2.09 -9.12
CA MET A 331 13.48 3.20 -9.69
C MET A 331 14.98 2.93 -9.74
N GLY A 332 15.57 3.13 -10.91
CA GLY A 332 16.99 2.89 -11.16
C GLY A 332 17.25 1.55 -11.83
N SER A 333 18.35 0.90 -11.51
CA SER A 333 18.70 -0.40 -12.10
C SER A 333 19.48 -1.30 -11.15
N GLY A 334 19.40 -2.62 -11.38
CA GLY A 334 20.18 -3.61 -10.64
C GLY A 334 19.57 -4.04 -9.32
N SER A 335 20.41 -4.44 -8.36
CA SER A 335 19.96 -5.13 -7.15
C SER A 335 19.17 -4.27 -6.15
N SER A 336 19.33 -2.95 -6.17
CA SER A 336 18.53 -2.05 -5.32
C SER A 336 17.10 -1.94 -5.83
N ALA A 337 16.94 -1.61 -7.12
CA ALA A 337 15.62 -1.52 -7.77
C ALA A 337 14.85 -2.86 -7.67
N CYS A 338 15.54 -3.99 -7.89
CA CYS A 338 14.96 -5.32 -7.74
C CYS A 338 14.42 -5.57 -6.32
N LYS A 339 15.18 -5.22 -5.28
CA LYS A 339 14.73 -5.41 -3.89
C LYS A 339 13.56 -4.51 -3.52
N GLU A 340 13.49 -3.34 -4.11
CA GLU A 340 12.40 -2.38 -3.85
C GLU A 340 11.09 -2.84 -4.47
N SER A 341 11.11 -3.19 -5.75
CA SER A 341 9.94 -3.71 -6.44
C SER A 341 9.47 -5.06 -5.87
N GLU A 342 10.41 -5.95 -5.46
CA GLU A 342 10.11 -7.20 -4.78
C GLU A 342 9.43 -6.95 -3.42
N MET A 343 9.97 -6.02 -2.62
CA MET A 343 9.42 -5.71 -1.30
C MET A 343 8.00 -5.12 -1.40
N VAL A 344 7.74 -4.27 -2.39
CA VAL A 344 6.42 -3.68 -2.63
C VAL A 344 5.38 -4.78 -2.91
N LEU A 345 5.68 -5.71 -3.81
CA LEU A 345 4.77 -6.81 -4.15
C LEU A 345 4.63 -7.80 -3.00
N ASP A 346 5.72 -8.20 -2.32
CA ASP A 346 5.69 -9.12 -1.18
C ASP A 346 4.84 -8.57 -0.02
N LEU A 347 4.90 -7.26 0.25
CA LEU A 347 4.04 -6.64 1.26
C LEU A 347 2.56 -6.68 0.86
N VAL A 348 2.23 -6.37 -0.39
CA VAL A 348 0.85 -6.44 -0.89
C VAL A 348 0.32 -7.86 -0.80
N GLU A 349 1.09 -8.87 -1.27
CA GLU A 349 0.71 -10.29 -1.19
C GLU A 349 0.43 -10.72 0.25
N ARG A 350 1.34 -10.42 1.17
CA ARG A 350 1.19 -10.78 2.60
C ARG A 350 -0.05 -10.14 3.23
N PHE A 351 -0.35 -8.90 2.89
CA PHE A 351 -1.56 -8.26 3.39
C PHE A 351 -2.81 -8.93 2.83
N LEU A 352 -2.84 -9.27 1.53
CA LEU A 352 -3.96 -9.97 0.93
C LEU A 352 -4.16 -11.38 1.49
N GLU A 353 -3.07 -12.13 1.70
CA GLU A 353 -3.10 -13.45 2.35
C GLU A 353 -3.56 -13.39 3.81
N ALA A 354 -3.28 -12.27 4.49
CA ALA A 354 -3.78 -12.00 5.83
C ALA A 354 -5.26 -11.59 5.87
N GLY A 355 -5.93 -11.46 4.69
CA GLY A 355 -7.35 -11.15 4.57
C GLY A 355 -7.69 -9.68 4.35
N PHE A 356 -6.70 -8.80 4.19
CA PHE A 356 -6.96 -7.39 3.94
C PHE A 356 -7.55 -7.12 2.56
N SER A 357 -8.33 -6.05 2.42
CA SER A 357 -8.73 -5.57 1.11
C SER A 357 -7.52 -5.01 0.34
N LEU A 358 -7.59 -5.04 -0.99
CA LEU A 358 -6.49 -4.53 -1.83
C LEU A 358 -6.23 -3.04 -1.58
N GLU A 359 -7.28 -2.24 -1.35
CA GLU A 359 -7.18 -0.82 -1.02
C GLU A 359 -6.40 -0.59 0.28
N THR A 360 -6.69 -1.41 1.29
CA THR A 360 -5.99 -1.35 2.58
C THR A 360 -4.53 -1.79 2.42
N ALA A 361 -4.28 -2.86 1.69
CA ALA A 361 -2.93 -3.36 1.40
C ALA A 361 -2.07 -2.29 0.70
N ILE A 362 -2.62 -1.62 -0.32
CA ILE A 362 -1.93 -0.52 -1.04
C ILE A 362 -1.61 0.64 -0.10
N ARG A 363 -2.57 1.08 0.73
CA ARG A 363 -2.33 2.18 1.69
C ARG A 363 -1.27 1.83 2.71
N MET A 364 -1.35 0.65 3.32
CA MET A 364 -0.35 0.21 4.31
C MET A 364 1.04 0.06 3.70
N MET A 365 1.14 -0.49 2.49
CA MET A 365 2.38 -0.61 1.75
C MET A 365 2.96 0.79 1.43
N ASN A 366 2.15 1.72 0.91
CA ASN A 366 2.59 3.10 0.65
C ASN A 366 3.10 3.79 1.92
N SER A 367 2.38 3.68 3.03
CA SER A 367 2.80 4.24 4.32
C SER A 367 4.15 3.64 4.77
N ALA A 368 4.37 2.34 4.59
CA ALA A 368 5.64 1.68 4.91
C ALA A 368 6.80 2.20 4.04
N MET A 369 6.54 2.49 2.76
CA MET A 369 7.54 3.04 1.84
C MET A 369 7.90 4.48 2.19
N VAL A 370 6.93 5.34 2.50
CA VAL A 370 7.14 6.73 2.94
C VAL A 370 7.97 6.78 4.23
N MET A 371 7.73 5.88 5.19
CA MET A 371 8.50 5.83 6.45
C MET A 371 9.96 5.41 6.27
N LYS A 372 10.29 4.67 5.23
CA LYS A 372 11.65 4.21 4.96
C LYS A 372 12.61 5.35 4.58
N GLY A 373 12.13 6.49 4.11
CA GLY A 373 12.62 7.88 4.05
C GLY A 373 14.11 8.20 3.87
N GLU A 374 14.98 7.23 3.70
CA GLU A 374 16.40 7.44 3.43
C GLU A 374 16.67 7.19 1.94
N ASN A 375 16.70 8.26 1.14
CA ASN A 375 16.95 8.30 -0.29
C ASN A 375 15.77 7.87 -1.18
N ASP A 376 15.04 8.84 -1.71
CA ASP A 376 14.18 8.81 -2.93
C ASP A 376 13.85 7.39 -3.49
N ILE A 377 13.26 6.52 -2.64
CA ILE A 377 12.90 5.16 -3.00
C ILE A 377 11.46 5.20 -3.53
N TYR A 378 11.32 5.23 -4.83
CA TYR A 378 10.03 5.19 -5.49
C TYR A 378 9.93 3.92 -6.34
N SER A 379 8.77 3.32 -6.37
CA SER A 379 8.49 2.19 -7.26
C SER A 379 7.15 2.40 -7.94
N THR A 380 7.01 1.91 -9.16
CA THR A 380 5.71 1.83 -9.79
C THR A 380 4.92 0.67 -9.20
N LEU A 381 3.60 0.76 -9.22
CA LEU A 381 2.74 -0.34 -8.80
C LEU A 381 1.55 -0.45 -9.76
N ASP A 382 1.48 -1.56 -10.44
CA ASP A 382 0.39 -1.93 -11.33
C ASP A 382 -0.25 -3.21 -10.80
N LEU A 383 -1.48 -3.13 -10.32
CA LEU A 383 -2.21 -4.25 -9.73
C LEU A 383 -3.55 -4.43 -10.44
N CYS A 384 -3.86 -5.68 -10.75
CA CYS A 384 -5.17 -6.06 -11.25
C CYS A 384 -5.73 -7.20 -10.38
N MET A 385 -6.80 -6.90 -9.63
CA MET A 385 -7.55 -7.88 -8.86
C MET A 385 -8.77 -8.35 -9.66
N VAL A 386 -8.84 -9.63 -9.96
CA VAL A 386 -9.96 -10.24 -10.68
C VAL A 386 -10.78 -11.11 -9.74
N ASN A 387 -12.06 -10.79 -9.60
CA ASN A 387 -13.02 -11.64 -8.92
C ASN A 387 -13.45 -12.78 -9.87
N LEU A 388 -13.00 -13.99 -9.59
CA LEU A 388 -13.25 -15.16 -10.44
C LEU A 388 -14.69 -15.70 -10.38
N TYR A 389 -15.55 -15.17 -9.51
CA TYR A 389 -16.99 -15.50 -9.53
C TYR A 389 -17.75 -14.62 -10.51
N SER A 390 -17.46 -13.32 -10.53
CA SER A 390 -18.18 -12.35 -11.36
C SER A 390 -17.46 -12.00 -12.66
N GLY A 391 -16.16 -12.23 -12.77
CA GLY A 391 -15.31 -11.72 -13.85
C GLY A 391 -15.01 -10.22 -13.74
N MET A 392 -15.34 -9.57 -12.61
CA MET A 392 -15.02 -8.17 -12.40
C MET A 392 -13.54 -8.00 -12.10
N ALA A 393 -12.86 -7.16 -12.88
CA ALA A 393 -11.47 -6.77 -12.67
C ALA A 393 -11.41 -5.34 -12.11
N ARG A 394 -10.57 -5.14 -11.10
CA ARG A 394 -10.24 -3.84 -10.54
C ARG A 394 -8.75 -3.57 -10.74
N LEU A 395 -8.44 -2.55 -11.52
CA LEU A 395 -7.07 -2.13 -11.83
C LEU A 395 -6.68 -0.91 -10.99
N TYR A 396 -5.56 -1.03 -10.29
CA TYR A 396 -4.94 0.03 -9.49
C TYR A 396 -3.58 0.36 -10.11
N LYS A 397 -3.43 1.59 -10.60
CA LYS A 397 -2.23 2.03 -11.30
C LYS A 397 -1.60 3.21 -10.55
N VAL A 398 -0.38 3.03 -10.09
CA VAL A 398 0.37 4.02 -9.30
C VAL A 398 1.74 4.25 -9.95
N GLY A 399 1.86 5.31 -10.74
CA GLY A 399 3.06 5.61 -11.51
C GLY A 399 3.39 4.58 -12.60
N ALA A 400 2.48 3.66 -12.90
CA ALA A 400 2.72 2.53 -13.78
C ALA A 400 2.36 2.83 -15.23
N ALA A 401 2.99 2.11 -16.16
CA ALA A 401 2.71 2.16 -17.59
C ALA A 401 1.28 1.72 -17.93
N ALA A 402 0.81 1.93 -19.16
CA ALA A 402 -0.53 1.54 -19.58
C ALA A 402 -0.75 0.01 -19.51
N ALA A 403 -1.95 -0.42 -19.09
CA ALA A 403 -2.43 -1.79 -19.21
C ALA A 403 -3.44 -1.90 -20.35
N PHE A 404 -3.65 -3.11 -20.84
CA PHE A 404 -4.51 -3.36 -21.99
C PHE A 404 -5.46 -4.52 -21.73
N ILE A 405 -6.72 -4.35 -22.08
CA ILE A 405 -7.71 -5.42 -22.09
C ILE A 405 -7.99 -5.78 -23.54
N ARG A 406 -7.57 -6.98 -23.95
CA ARG A 406 -7.83 -7.49 -25.29
C ARG A 406 -9.12 -8.35 -25.27
N ARG A 407 -10.06 -7.96 -26.07
CA ARG A 407 -11.25 -8.71 -26.47
C ARG A 407 -11.06 -9.32 -27.86
N GLU A 408 -12.08 -9.94 -28.41
CA GLU A 408 -11.99 -10.62 -29.70
C GLU A 408 -11.51 -9.66 -30.83
N ASP A 409 -12.16 -8.51 -30.96
CA ASP A 409 -11.94 -7.55 -32.06
C ASP A 409 -11.43 -6.17 -31.60
N GLU A 410 -11.22 -5.97 -30.30
CA GLU A 410 -10.76 -4.67 -29.77
C GLU A 410 -9.75 -4.83 -28.62
N VAL A 411 -8.99 -3.76 -28.42
CA VAL A 411 -8.09 -3.64 -27.27
C VAL A 411 -8.35 -2.31 -26.58
N GLU A 412 -8.81 -2.33 -25.35
CA GLU A 412 -8.97 -1.16 -24.49
C GLU A 412 -7.61 -0.84 -23.82
N CYS A 413 -7.21 0.43 -23.81
CA CYS A 413 -6.01 0.91 -23.13
C CYS A 413 -6.40 1.63 -21.83
N ILE A 414 -5.71 1.32 -20.75
CA ILE A 414 -5.93 1.87 -19.41
C ILE A 414 -4.63 2.53 -18.95
N ALA A 415 -4.61 3.86 -19.01
CA ALA A 415 -3.47 4.68 -18.59
C ALA A 415 -3.50 4.95 -17.08
N SER A 416 -2.33 5.28 -16.51
CA SER A 416 -2.18 5.77 -15.13
C SER A 416 -2.20 7.29 -15.10
N GLU A 417 -2.86 7.85 -14.09
CA GLU A 417 -2.87 9.29 -13.79
C GLU A 417 -2.17 9.62 -12.47
N ASN A 418 -1.67 8.61 -11.76
CA ASN A 418 -1.11 8.74 -10.41
C ASN A 418 0.42 8.79 -10.40
N LEU A 419 0.99 9.43 -9.37
CA LEU A 419 2.43 9.41 -9.08
C LEU A 419 2.87 8.04 -8.54
N PRO A 420 4.17 7.70 -8.63
CA PRO A 420 4.72 6.46 -8.05
C PRO A 420 4.48 6.33 -6.55
N VAL A 421 4.55 5.08 -6.06
CA VAL A 421 4.47 4.74 -4.63
C VAL A 421 5.59 5.42 -3.85
N GLY A 422 5.30 5.86 -2.64
CA GLY A 422 6.26 6.56 -1.78
C GLY A 422 6.45 8.05 -2.10
N ALA A 423 5.93 8.53 -3.25
CA ALA A 423 6.06 9.93 -3.65
C ALA A 423 5.20 10.89 -2.82
N ARG A 424 4.12 10.39 -2.22
CA ARG A 424 3.24 11.14 -1.31
C ARG A 424 2.77 10.26 -0.16
N ALA A 425 2.60 10.87 1.02
CA ALA A 425 2.06 10.20 2.20
C ALA A 425 0.64 9.66 1.95
N HIS A 426 -0.18 10.43 1.26
CA HIS A 426 -1.56 10.03 0.93
C HIS A 426 -1.67 9.60 -0.54
N LEU A 427 -2.07 8.35 -0.75
CA LEU A 427 -2.29 7.76 -2.06
C LEU A 427 -3.80 7.58 -2.29
N ASP A 428 -4.39 8.40 -3.16
CA ASP A 428 -5.79 8.24 -3.60
C ASP A 428 -5.84 7.36 -4.86
N ALA A 429 -5.58 6.07 -4.68
CA ALA A 429 -5.62 5.09 -5.76
C ALA A 429 -7.06 4.59 -5.95
N LYS A 430 -7.81 5.23 -6.87
CA LYS A 430 -9.14 4.75 -7.27
C LYS A 430 -9.00 3.63 -8.29
N PRO A 431 -9.71 2.50 -8.11
CA PRO A 431 -9.70 1.43 -9.09
C PRO A 431 -10.46 1.81 -10.37
N ARG A 432 -9.94 1.36 -11.50
CA ARG A 432 -10.71 1.24 -12.73
C ARG A 432 -11.38 -0.12 -12.73
N GLU A 433 -12.71 -0.15 -12.68
CA GLU A 433 -13.49 -1.38 -12.73
C GLU A 433 -13.84 -1.75 -14.17
N ILE A 434 -13.63 -3.02 -14.54
CA ILE A 434 -13.86 -3.55 -15.88
C ILE A 434 -14.48 -4.93 -15.78
N GLN A 435 -15.61 -5.12 -16.44
CA GLN A 435 -16.20 -6.45 -16.59
C GLN A 435 -15.44 -7.22 -17.67
N LEU A 436 -14.87 -8.36 -17.29
CA LEU A 436 -14.22 -9.30 -18.19
C LEU A 436 -15.22 -10.36 -18.66
N ASN A 437 -15.06 -10.75 -19.91
CA ASN A 437 -15.84 -11.81 -20.55
C ASN A 437 -14.99 -13.06 -20.77
N ASP A 438 -15.64 -14.14 -21.20
CA ASP A 438 -14.96 -15.38 -21.57
C ASP A 438 -13.98 -15.16 -22.72
N GLY A 439 -12.71 -15.53 -22.53
CA GLY A 439 -11.64 -15.37 -23.51
C GLY A 439 -10.94 -14.00 -23.51
N ASP A 440 -11.33 -13.07 -22.63
CA ASP A 440 -10.65 -11.78 -22.50
C ASP A 440 -9.22 -11.94 -21.94
N PHE A 441 -8.31 -11.08 -22.42
CA PHE A 441 -6.93 -11.01 -21.91
C PHE A 441 -6.68 -9.69 -21.22
N ILE A 442 -5.99 -9.79 -20.09
CA ILE A 442 -5.35 -8.65 -19.42
C ILE A 442 -3.88 -8.67 -19.82
N VAL A 443 -3.34 -7.54 -20.28
CA VAL A 443 -1.91 -7.38 -20.59
C VAL A 443 -1.40 -6.17 -19.82
N MET A 444 -0.40 -6.38 -18.98
CA MET A 444 0.29 -5.36 -18.19
C MET A 444 1.75 -5.31 -18.64
N VAL A 445 2.32 -4.12 -18.73
CA VAL A 445 3.68 -3.92 -19.22
C VAL A 445 4.40 -2.90 -18.35
N THR A 446 5.73 -3.01 -18.22
CA THR A 446 6.57 -1.96 -17.65
C THR A 446 6.81 -0.85 -18.68
N ASP A 447 7.21 0.33 -18.21
CA ASP A 447 7.48 1.51 -19.05
C ASP A 447 8.55 1.24 -20.11
N GLY A 448 9.60 0.46 -19.76
CA GLY A 448 10.62 0.04 -20.71
C GLY A 448 10.05 -0.66 -21.96
N VAL A 449 8.88 -1.32 -21.85
CA VAL A 449 8.23 -1.94 -23.04
C VAL A 449 7.62 -0.89 -23.97
N LEU A 450 7.03 0.19 -23.43
CA LEU A 450 6.39 1.24 -24.22
C LEU A 450 7.38 2.27 -24.73
N GLU A 451 8.35 2.69 -23.93
CA GLU A 451 9.33 3.70 -24.26
C GLU A 451 10.21 3.27 -25.44
N TYR A 452 10.56 1.98 -25.52
CA TYR A 452 11.41 1.46 -26.59
C TYR A 452 10.71 1.15 -27.91
N LEU A 453 9.41 1.41 -28.01
CA LEU A 453 8.75 1.43 -29.31
C LEU A 453 9.23 2.62 -30.18
N HIS A 454 9.76 3.69 -29.54
CA HIS A 454 10.28 4.90 -30.22
C HIS A 454 9.30 5.50 -31.23
N VAL A 455 8.01 5.46 -30.96
CA VAL A 455 6.94 5.97 -31.81
C VAL A 455 6.18 7.11 -31.10
N PRO A 456 5.54 8.05 -31.86
CA PRO A 456 4.82 9.17 -31.23
C PRO A 456 3.65 8.77 -30.32
N LYS A 457 3.09 7.57 -30.52
CA LYS A 457 1.93 7.05 -29.82
C LYS A 457 2.16 5.58 -29.47
N PRO A 458 2.94 5.30 -28.41
CA PRO A 458 3.33 3.94 -28.08
C PRO A 458 2.14 3.06 -27.66
N GLU A 459 1.13 3.62 -26.99
CA GLU A 459 -0.06 2.88 -26.56
C GLU A 459 -0.93 2.45 -27.78
N GLU A 460 -1.08 3.29 -28.79
CA GLU A 460 -1.81 2.93 -30.01
C GLU A 460 -1.08 1.81 -30.76
N THR A 461 0.24 1.93 -30.91
CA THR A 461 1.07 0.89 -31.54
C THR A 461 1.00 -0.42 -30.77
N MET A 462 1.02 -0.36 -29.43
CA MET A 462 0.88 -1.56 -28.60
C MET A 462 -0.50 -2.21 -28.75
N ARG A 463 -1.58 -1.41 -28.82
CA ARG A 463 -2.93 -1.92 -29.10
C ARG A 463 -3.01 -2.69 -30.42
N GLU A 464 -2.50 -2.11 -31.48
CA GLU A 464 -2.45 -2.76 -32.80
C GLU A 464 -1.60 -4.04 -32.77
N MET A 465 -0.47 -4.00 -32.09
CA MET A 465 0.41 -5.14 -31.90
C MET A 465 -0.33 -6.28 -31.18
N ILE A 466 -0.97 -6.01 -30.06
CA ILE A 466 -1.73 -6.97 -29.27
C ILE A 466 -2.87 -7.59 -30.11
N LEU A 467 -3.62 -6.75 -30.83
CA LEU A 467 -4.76 -7.18 -31.65
C LEU A 467 -4.31 -8.11 -32.81
N SER A 468 -3.13 -7.83 -33.36
CA SER A 468 -2.59 -8.62 -34.50
C SER A 468 -2.09 -10.01 -34.10
N ILE A 469 -1.83 -10.26 -32.82
CA ILE A 469 -1.32 -11.56 -32.34
C ILE A 469 -2.51 -12.48 -32.05
N LYS A 470 -2.79 -13.43 -32.95
CA LYS A 470 -3.86 -14.43 -32.76
C LYS A 470 -3.33 -15.60 -31.94
N THR A 471 -3.71 -15.64 -30.67
CA THR A 471 -3.40 -16.74 -29.73
C THR A 471 -4.37 -16.71 -28.55
N ASN A 472 -4.65 -17.91 -28.01
CA ASN A 472 -5.40 -18.08 -26.77
C ASN A 472 -4.48 -18.45 -25.59
N ASN A 473 -3.16 -18.46 -25.80
CA ASN A 473 -2.20 -18.75 -24.75
C ASN A 473 -1.51 -17.46 -24.29
N PRO A 474 -1.67 -17.03 -23.02
CA PRO A 474 -1.11 -15.78 -22.51
C PRO A 474 0.43 -15.76 -22.51
N GLY A 475 1.09 -16.90 -22.28
CA GLY A 475 2.54 -16.98 -22.36
C GLY A 475 3.08 -16.77 -23.78
N ILE A 476 2.36 -17.30 -24.78
CA ILE A 476 2.68 -17.05 -26.20
C ILE A 476 2.41 -15.59 -26.57
N LEU A 477 1.33 -15.00 -26.05
CA LEU A 477 1.00 -13.58 -26.27
C LEU A 477 2.11 -12.70 -25.71
N ALA A 478 2.46 -12.87 -24.43
CA ALA A 478 3.52 -12.08 -23.78
C ALA A 478 4.85 -12.19 -24.52
N LYS A 479 5.25 -13.43 -24.89
CA LYS A 479 6.48 -13.67 -25.64
C LYS A 479 6.48 -12.97 -27.00
N LYS A 480 5.40 -13.09 -27.78
CA LYS A 480 5.31 -12.46 -29.11
C LYS A 480 5.30 -10.92 -29.03
N ILE A 481 4.69 -10.35 -27.99
CA ILE A 481 4.78 -8.90 -27.73
C ILE A 481 6.24 -8.53 -27.50
N MET A 482 6.92 -9.22 -26.57
CA MET A 482 8.32 -8.95 -26.25
C MET A 482 9.24 -9.12 -27.48
N ASP A 483 9.08 -10.20 -28.25
CA ASP A 483 9.86 -10.45 -29.46
C ASP A 483 9.71 -9.31 -30.47
N ARG A 484 8.51 -8.73 -30.62
CA ARG A 484 8.25 -7.60 -31.50
C ARG A 484 8.84 -6.29 -30.97
N VAL A 485 8.74 -6.01 -29.67
CA VAL A 485 9.35 -4.84 -29.04
C VAL A 485 10.88 -4.90 -29.25
N MET A 486 11.48 -6.05 -29.04
CA MET A 486 12.91 -6.26 -29.28
C MET A 486 13.36 -6.00 -30.72
N LEU A 487 12.47 -6.13 -31.70
CA LEU A 487 12.79 -5.73 -33.09
C LEU A 487 12.92 -4.20 -33.25
N PHE A 488 12.13 -3.41 -32.53
CA PHE A 488 12.24 -1.94 -32.53
C PHE A 488 13.56 -1.47 -31.91
N THR A 489 14.08 -2.19 -30.93
CA THR A 489 15.35 -1.87 -30.24
C THR A 489 16.60 -2.39 -30.98
N GLY A 490 16.42 -3.07 -32.09
CA GLY A 490 17.54 -3.73 -32.78
C GLY A 490 18.16 -4.88 -32.00
N GLY A 491 17.40 -5.49 -31.08
CA GLY A 491 17.82 -6.61 -30.27
C GLY A 491 18.59 -6.23 -28.98
N ARG A 492 18.64 -4.95 -28.62
CA ARG A 492 19.29 -4.47 -27.41
C ARG A 492 18.26 -4.00 -26.40
N ALA A 493 18.41 -4.43 -25.15
CA ALA A 493 17.57 -3.99 -24.05
C ALA A 493 18.26 -2.85 -23.29
N GLN A 494 17.81 -1.61 -23.49
CA GLN A 494 18.37 -0.44 -22.82
C GLN A 494 17.75 -0.23 -21.44
N ASP A 495 16.63 -0.90 -21.14
CA ASP A 495 16.01 -0.96 -19.84
C ASP A 495 15.41 -2.34 -19.55
N ASP A 496 15.00 -2.56 -18.32
CA ASP A 496 14.26 -3.75 -17.94
C ASP A 496 12.88 -3.72 -18.60
N MET A 497 12.45 -4.85 -19.15
CA MET A 497 11.19 -4.97 -19.87
C MET A 497 10.44 -6.20 -19.40
N THR A 498 9.21 -6.02 -18.95
CA THR A 498 8.34 -7.11 -18.53
C THR A 498 6.97 -6.97 -19.17
N VAL A 499 6.48 -8.05 -19.76
CA VAL A 499 5.11 -8.21 -20.29
C VAL A 499 4.46 -9.33 -19.52
N LEU A 500 3.40 -9.01 -18.79
CA LEU A 500 2.57 -9.94 -18.06
C LEU A 500 1.22 -10.05 -18.78
N ALA A 501 0.75 -11.26 -19.03
CA ALA A 501 -0.54 -11.51 -19.65
C ALA A 501 -1.33 -12.54 -18.86
N ALA A 502 -2.63 -12.34 -18.73
CA ALA A 502 -3.56 -13.35 -18.19
C ALA A 502 -4.77 -13.46 -19.10
N CYS A 503 -5.27 -14.67 -19.28
CA CYS A 503 -6.52 -14.93 -19.99
C CYS A 503 -7.53 -15.52 -19.00
N ILE A 504 -8.75 -15.04 -19.10
CA ILE A 504 -9.88 -15.45 -18.24
C ILE A 504 -10.85 -16.29 -19.08
N TRP A 505 -11.20 -17.46 -18.57
CA TRP A 505 -12.19 -18.34 -19.21
C TRP A 505 -13.29 -18.71 -18.25
N LYS A 506 -14.51 -18.76 -18.78
CA LYS A 506 -15.65 -19.29 -18.04
C LYS A 506 -15.52 -20.81 -17.91
N LYS A 507 -15.77 -21.35 -16.73
CA LYS A 507 -15.81 -22.79 -16.50
C LYS A 507 -17.08 -23.36 -17.15
N ALA A 508 -16.95 -24.48 -17.82
CA ALA A 508 -18.06 -25.19 -18.45
C ALA A 508 -19.04 -25.81 -17.44
#